data_e67722f06419686884a9d1da0c24f2cc
#
_entry.id   e67722f06419686884a9d1da0c24f2cc
#
_cell.length_a   1.000
_cell.length_b   1.000
_cell.length_c   1.000
_cell.angle_alpha   90.00
_cell.angle_beta   90.00
_cell.angle_gamma   90.00
#
_symmetry.space_group_name_H-M   'P 1'
#
loop_
_entity.id
_entity.type
_entity.pdbx_description
1 polymer ?
#
loop_
_entity_poly.entity_id
_entity_poly.type
_entity_poly.pdbx_seq_one_letter_code
_entity_poly.pdbx_strand_id
1 'polypeptide(L)'
;MAQLHHVNATVVPYQLTGGWFSKRRAPDREMTGDETAHAAAARSDRSQEKAARRAADRQAADSSFERAAFGGHAGETTPIGRVEWRQRVRIAGRVNSVRTQPRAGNANLECVLADGTGKILLVFQGRRQIAGIEPGARLVVEGMVGDWARRQAILNPSYELVQAASQPSAEPE
;
A
#
# COMPACT_ATOMS: atom_id res chain seq x y z
N MET A 1 31.00 7.26 55.15
CA MET A 1 32.23 8.07 55.03
C MET A 1 32.36 8.38 53.56
N ALA A 2 31.88 9.51 53.10
CA ALA A 2 32.56 10.77 52.77
C ALA A 2 33.63 10.52 51.69
N GLN A 3 33.55 11.18 50.57
CA GLN A 3 33.92 12.57 50.34
C GLN A 3 33.48 13.10 48.96
N LEU A 4 32.97 14.32 48.98
CA LEU A 4 32.76 15.20 47.86
C LEU A 4 34.10 15.73 47.31
N HIS A 5 34.27 15.76 46.00
CA HIS A 5 35.24 16.67 45.39
C HIS A 5 34.52 17.72 44.53
N HIS A 6 34.50 18.94 45.06
CA HIS A 6 34.25 20.18 44.36
C HIS A 6 35.42 20.46 43.39
N VAL A 7 35.09 20.78 42.16
CA VAL A 7 36.04 21.44 41.25
C VAL A 7 35.43 22.78 40.82
N ASN A 8 36.10 23.80 41.28
CA ASN A 8 35.85 25.20 41.10
C ASN A 8 36.33 25.59 39.67
N ALA A 9 35.44 26.05 38.83
CA ALA A 9 35.82 26.60 37.52
C ALA A 9 35.75 28.11 37.56
N THR A 10 36.92 28.70 37.49
CA THR A 10 37.22 30.10 37.46
C THR A 10 36.62 30.78 36.22
N VAL A 11 35.79 31.79 36.46
CA VAL A 11 35.25 32.70 35.45
C VAL A 11 36.31 33.74 35.11
N VAL A 12 36.69 33.83 33.83
CA VAL A 12 37.54 34.89 33.30
C VAL A 12 36.65 35.88 32.55
N PRO A 13 36.58 37.14 32.88
CA PRO A 13 35.84 38.15 32.14
C PRO A 13 36.69 38.64 30.95
N TYR A 14 36.18 38.46 29.73
CA TYR A 14 36.75 39.12 28.55
C TYR A 14 36.07 40.46 28.33
N GLN A 15 36.84 41.50 28.47
CA GLN A 15 36.45 42.91 28.27
C GLN A 15 36.42 43.29 26.79
N LEU A 16 35.40 44.03 26.44
CA LEU A 16 35.04 44.76 25.25
C LEU A 16 36.17 45.54 24.56
N THR A 17 36.24 45.47 23.25
CA THR A 17 36.62 46.61 22.41
C THR A 17 35.69 46.71 21.22
N GLY A 18 35.21 47.91 20.99
CA GLY A 18 34.15 48.30 20.11
C GLY A 18 34.37 48.11 18.61
N GLY A 19 33.27 47.96 17.93
CA GLY A 19 33.17 48.02 16.48
C GLY A 19 31.73 48.28 16.06
N TRP A 20 31.44 49.54 15.83
CA TRP A 20 30.20 50.01 15.25
C TRP A 20 30.00 49.39 13.87
N PHE A 21 29.10 48.38 13.72
CA PHE A 21 28.52 48.02 12.44
C PHE A 21 27.00 48.08 12.56
N SER A 22 26.48 49.22 12.21
CA SER A 22 25.06 49.46 12.03
C SER A 22 24.59 48.64 10.80
N LYS A 23 24.27 47.36 10.99
CA LYS A 23 23.48 46.59 10.03
C LYS A 23 22.05 47.08 10.15
N ARG A 24 21.65 47.89 9.17
CA ARG A 24 20.24 48.19 8.90
C ARG A 24 19.50 46.85 8.78
N ARG A 25 18.72 46.56 9.78
CA ARG A 25 17.74 45.45 9.76
C ARG A 25 16.74 45.82 8.65
N ALA A 26 16.66 45.00 7.63
CA ALA A 26 15.56 45.07 6.68
C ALA A 26 14.26 44.89 7.47
N PRO A 27 13.19 45.60 7.12
CA PRO A 27 11.92 45.43 7.81
C PRO A 27 11.48 43.95 7.65
N ASP A 28 11.30 43.29 8.77
CA ASP A 28 10.64 41.99 8.83
C ASP A 28 9.27 42.16 8.17
N ARG A 29 9.13 41.64 6.94
CA ARG A 29 7.86 41.60 6.28
C ARG A 29 7.05 40.54 7.05
N GLU A 30 6.24 41.02 7.99
CA GLU A 30 5.23 40.17 8.63
C GLU A 30 4.36 39.60 7.52
N MET A 31 4.60 38.33 7.22
CA MET A 31 3.70 37.57 6.32
C MET A 31 2.35 37.51 7.04
N THR A 32 1.36 38.17 6.46
CA THR A 32 0.00 38.16 6.97
C THR A 32 -0.49 36.71 6.99
N GLY A 33 -1.24 36.32 8.02
CA GLY A 33 -1.69 34.94 8.25
C GLY A 33 -2.45 34.32 7.06
N ASP A 34 -2.91 35.16 6.14
CA ASP A 34 -3.60 34.76 4.91
C ASP A 34 -2.65 34.17 3.86
N GLU A 35 -1.44 34.73 3.69
CA GLU A 35 -0.45 34.17 2.74
C GLU A 35 0.07 32.78 3.18
N THR A 36 0.18 32.56 4.49
CA THR A 36 0.59 31.24 5.02
C THR A 36 -0.51 30.18 4.86
N ALA A 37 -1.77 30.57 5.03
CA ALA A 37 -2.92 29.68 4.82
C ALA A 37 -3.06 29.25 3.35
N HIS A 38 -2.92 30.21 2.41
CA HIS A 38 -2.94 29.91 0.97
C HIS A 38 -1.77 29.03 0.52
N ALA A 39 -0.58 29.25 1.06
CA ALA A 39 0.59 28.41 0.76
C ALA A 39 0.45 26.99 1.31
N ALA A 40 -0.17 26.82 2.48
CA ALA A 40 -0.45 25.51 3.06
C ALA A 40 -1.53 24.74 2.26
N ALA A 41 -2.61 25.42 1.86
CA ALA A 41 -3.65 24.83 1.01
C ALA A 41 -3.09 24.38 -0.35
N ALA A 42 -2.29 25.20 -1.01
CA ALA A 42 -1.66 24.85 -2.28
C ALA A 42 -0.67 23.67 -2.19
N ARG A 43 -0.01 23.50 -1.03
CA ARG A 43 0.85 22.32 -0.78
C ARG A 43 0.03 21.05 -0.55
N SER A 44 -1.11 21.16 0.14
CA SER A 44 -2.05 20.06 0.35
C SER A 44 -2.61 19.56 -0.98
N ASP A 45 -3.10 20.47 -1.84
CA ASP A 45 -3.65 20.13 -3.15
C ASP A 45 -2.62 19.44 -4.06
N ARG A 46 -1.40 19.95 -4.14
CA ARG A 46 -0.31 19.30 -4.91
C ARG A 46 0.06 17.92 -4.37
N SER A 47 -0.02 17.73 -3.06
CA SER A 47 0.26 16.44 -2.45
C SER A 47 -0.84 15.42 -2.76
N GLN A 48 -2.10 15.85 -2.75
CA GLN A 48 -3.26 15.03 -3.12
C GLN A 48 -3.25 14.68 -4.61
N GLU A 49 -2.98 15.66 -5.47
CA GLU A 49 -2.85 15.44 -6.91
C GLU A 49 -1.72 14.46 -7.26
N LYS A 50 -0.56 14.60 -6.62
CA LYS A 50 0.56 13.67 -6.79
C LYS A 50 0.23 12.27 -6.28
N ALA A 51 -0.51 12.15 -5.19
CA ALA A 51 -0.97 10.86 -4.66
C ALA A 51 -1.99 10.21 -5.60
N ALA A 52 -2.95 10.98 -6.11
CA ALA A 52 -3.96 10.52 -7.08
C ALA A 52 -3.30 10.06 -8.38
N ARG A 53 -2.34 10.83 -8.91
CA ARG A 53 -1.61 10.47 -10.11
C ARG A 53 -0.80 9.18 -9.95
N ARG A 54 -0.11 9.01 -8.82
CA ARG A 54 0.61 7.76 -8.50
C ARG A 54 -0.34 6.56 -8.35
N ALA A 55 -1.54 6.78 -7.81
CA ALA A 55 -2.56 5.73 -7.72
C ALA A 55 -3.08 5.36 -9.11
N ALA A 56 -3.33 6.34 -9.98
CA ALA A 56 -3.74 6.12 -11.37
C ALA A 56 -2.67 5.41 -12.20
N ASP A 57 -1.39 5.81 -12.05
CA ASP A 57 -0.27 5.17 -12.73
C ASP A 57 -0.10 3.70 -12.29
N ARG A 58 -0.27 3.40 -10.99
CA ARG A 58 -0.26 2.02 -10.48
C ARG A 58 -1.42 1.22 -11.04
N GLN A 59 -2.61 1.80 -11.07
CA GLN A 59 -3.83 1.16 -11.58
C GLN A 59 -3.72 0.88 -13.09
N ALA A 60 -3.13 1.80 -13.86
CA ALA A 60 -2.87 1.62 -15.28
C ALA A 60 -1.80 0.54 -15.53
N ALA A 61 -0.73 0.50 -14.73
CA ALA A 61 0.30 -0.53 -14.80
C ALA A 61 -0.25 -1.91 -14.44
N ASP A 62 -1.05 -2.02 -13.37
CA ASP A 62 -1.70 -3.27 -12.97
C ASP A 62 -2.66 -3.75 -14.06
N SER A 63 -3.49 -2.89 -14.63
CA SER A 63 -4.46 -3.27 -15.66
C SER A 63 -3.82 -3.69 -16.99
N SER A 64 -2.72 -3.07 -17.39
CA SER A 64 -1.98 -3.46 -18.60
C SER A 64 -1.23 -4.77 -18.41
N PHE A 65 -0.66 -4.97 -17.21
CA PHE A 65 0.02 -6.20 -16.83
C PHE A 65 -0.95 -7.38 -16.70
N GLU A 66 -2.13 -7.15 -16.12
CA GLU A 66 -3.18 -8.17 -16.01
C GLU A 66 -3.66 -8.63 -17.39
N ARG A 67 -3.90 -7.70 -18.33
CA ARG A 67 -4.34 -8.03 -19.68
C ARG A 67 -3.30 -8.88 -20.43
N ALA A 68 -2.02 -8.60 -20.24
CA ALA A 68 -0.93 -9.37 -20.84
C ALA A 68 -0.72 -10.72 -20.14
N ALA A 69 -0.89 -10.78 -18.82
CA ALA A 69 -0.61 -11.96 -18.01
C ALA A 69 -1.72 -13.02 -18.06
N PHE A 70 -2.97 -12.58 -18.26
CA PHE A 70 -4.14 -13.47 -18.34
C PHE A 70 -4.59 -13.78 -19.77
N GLY A 71 -3.91 -13.28 -20.78
CA GLY A 71 -4.29 -13.24 -22.19
C GLY A 71 -4.74 -14.56 -22.85
N GLY A 72 -4.53 -15.71 -22.22
CA GLY A 72 -5.02 -17.00 -22.70
C GLY A 72 -6.00 -17.71 -21.73
N HIS A 73 -5.99 -17.35 -20.47
CA HIS A 73 -6.76 -18.01 -19.40
C HIS A 73 -7.91 -17.15 -18.87
N ALA A 74 -7.88 -15.87 -19.18
CA ALA A 74 -8.92 -14.93 -18.81
C ALA A 74 -10.09 -15.00 -19.81
N GLY A 75 -10.77 -16.11 -19.94
CA GLY A 75 -12.13 -16.07 -20.45
C GLY A 75 -12.86 -14.87 -19.85
N GLU A 76 -14.07 -14.57 -20.24
CA GLU A 76 -14.83 -13.43 -19.73
C GLU A 76 -14.77 -13.34 -18.19
N THR A 77 -13.95 -12.42 -17.68
CA THR A 77 -13.79 -12.19 -16.24
C THR A 77 -14.46 -10.89 -15.83
N THR A 78 -15.10 -10.89 -14.66
CA THR A 78 -15.73 -9.71 -14.09
C THR A 78 -14.69 -8.91 -13.31
N PRO A 79 -14.55 -7.58 -13.53
CA PRO A 79 -13.71 -6.73 -12.68
C PRO A 79 -14.15 -6.78 -11.22
N ILE A 80 -13.21 -6.92 -10.28
CA ILE A 80 -13.51 -7.07 -8.85
C ILE A 80 -14.31 -5.88 -8.31
N GLY A 81 -14.04 -4.66 -8.81
CA GLY A 81 -14.77 -3.46 -8.42
C GLY A 81 -16.26 -3.42 -8.88
N ARG A 82 -16.68 -4.34 -9.76
CA ARG A 82 -18.07 -4.46 -10.26
C ARG A 82 -18.78 -5.70 -9.74
N VAL A 83 -18.16 -6.43 -8.85
CA VAL A 83 -18.72 -7.67 -8.29
C VAL A 83 -19.86 -7.34 -7.33
N GLU A 84 -21.01 -7.98 -7.54
CA GLU A 84 -22.20 -7.78 -6.73
C GLU A 84 -22.43 -8.92 -5.74
N TRP A 85 -23.18 -8.66 -4.71
CA TRP A 85 -23.59 -9.61 -3.69
C TRP A 85 -24.45 -10.73 -4.26
N ARG A 86 -24.19 -11.97 -3.87
CA ARG A 86 -24.89 -13.18 -4.35
C ARG A 86 -24.77 -13.45 -5.85
N GLN A 87 -23.80 -12.86 -6.49
CA GLN A 87 -23.47 -13.13 -7.88
C GLN A 87 -22.46 -14.26 -7.98
N ARG A 88 -22.64 -15.17 -8.92
CA ARG A 88 -21.59 -16.09 -9.35
C ARG A 88 -20.69 -15.37 -10.33
N VAL A 89 -19.41 -15.31 -10.01
CA VAL A 89 -18.44 -14.54 -10.78
C VAL A 89 -17.22 -15.38 -11.11
N ARG A 90 -16.63 -15.07 -12.25
CA ARG A 90 -15.27 -15.48 -12.62
C ARG A 90 -14.42 -14.20 -12.62
N ILE A 91 -13.44 -14.16 -11.76
CA ILE A 91 -12.57 -13.01 -11.55
C ILE A 91 -11.12 -13.43 -11.72
N ALA A 92 -10.27 -12.52 -12.19
CA ALA A 92 -8.84 -12.72 -12.27
C ALA A 92 -8.13 -11.62 -11.45
N GLY A 93 -7.02 -11.96 -10.82
CA GLY A 93 -6.29 -10.99 -10.03
C GLY A 93 -5.01 -11.53 -9.43
N ARG A 94 -4.34 -10.66 -8.70
CA ARG A 94 -3.11 -10.96 -8.00
C ARG A 94 -3.38 -11.09 -6.50
N VAL A 95 -2.79 -12.10 -5.88
CA VAL A 95 -2.82 -12.27 -4.42
C VAL A 95 -2.00 -11.18 -3.76
N ASN A 96 -2.67 -10.35 -2.97
CA ASN A 96 -2.06 -9.24 -2.25
C ASN A 96 -1.53 -9.66 -0.87
N SER A 97 -2.28 -10.53 -0.18
CA SER A 97 -1.89 -11.07 1.12
C SER A 97 -2.53 -12.41 1.38
N VAL A 98 -1.86 -13.23 2.17
CA VAL A 98 -2.34 -14.56 2.59
C VAL A 98 -2.17 -14.66 4.10
N ARG A 99 -3.16 -15.21 4.78
CA ARG A 99 -3.08 -15.47 6.23
C ARG A 99 -3.96 -16.65 6.62
N THR A 100 -3.55 -17.36 7.65
CA THR A 100 -4.34 -18.42 8.24
C THR A 100 -5.05 -17.89 9.46
N GLN A 101 -6.39 -17.97 9.47
CA GLN A 101 -7.23 -17.53 10.57
C GLN A 101 -8.00 -18.72 11.14
N PRO A 102 -7.78 -19.11 12.41
CA PRO A 102 -8.63 -20.08 13.06
C PRO A 102 -9.98 -19.45 13.36
N ARG A 103 -11.06 -20.12 12.98
CA ARG A 103 -12.42 -19.69 13.29
C ARG A 103 -13.29 -20.92 13.59
N ALA A 104 -14.03 -20.88 14.70
CA ALA A 104 -14.87 -21.99 15.17
C ALA A 104 -14.15 -23.34 15.21
N GLY A 105 -12.88 -23.35 15.65
CA GLY A 105 -12.07 -24.57 15.75
C GLY A 105 -11.44 -25.05 14.46
N ASN A 106 -11.79 -24.47 13.30
CA ASN A 106 -11.23 -24.82 12.01
C ASN A 106 -10.22 -23.77 11.53
N ALA A 107 -9.14 -24.22 10.91
CA ALA A 107 -8.22 -23.33 10.21
C ALA A 107 -8.86 -22.88 8.91
N ASN A 108 -8.75 -21.58 8.57
CA ASN A 108 -9.21 -21.05 7.30
C ASN A 108 -8.07 -20.26 6.68
N LEU A 109 -7.78 -20.53 5.42
CA LEU A 109 -6.84 -19.74 4.64
C LEU A 109 -7.62 -18.58 4.03
N GLU A 110 -7.27 -17.37 4.42
CA GLU A 110 -7.81 -16.14 3.87
C GLU A 110 -6.77 -15.50 2.96
N CYS A 111 -7.12 -15.23 1.72
CA CYS A 111 -6.28 -14.45 0.83
C CYS A 111 -7.06 -13.29 0.20
N VAL A 112 -6.39 -12.16 0.04
CA VAL A 112 -6.95 -10.97 -0.60
C VAL A 112 -6.48 -10.96 -2.05
N LEU A 113 -7.44 -11.05 -2.96
CA LEU A 113 -7.22 -10.93 -4.40
C LEU A 113 -7.50 -9.48 -4.84
N ALA A 114 -6.68 -8.95 -5.73
CA ALA A 114 -6.80 -7.61 -6.28
C ALA A 114 -6.55 -7.59 -7.78
N ASP A 115 -7.27 -6.74 -8.52
CA ASP A 115 -7.18 -6.60 -9.98
C ASP A 115 -7.00 -5.14 -10.46
N GLY A 116 -6.61 -4.24 -9.55
CA GLY A 116 -6.53 -2.80 -9.85
C GLY A 116 -7.88 -2.08 -9.82
N THR A 117 -9.01 -2.76 -10.02
CA THR A 117 -10.37 -2.16 -9.90
C THR A 117 -10.95 -2.32 -8.50
N GLY A 118 -10.51 -3.34 -7.75
CA GLY A 118 -10.98 -3.62 -6.41
C GLY A 118 -10.19 -4.72 -5.71
N LYS A 119 -10.69 -5.09 -4.53
CA LYS A 119 -10.14 -6.19 -3.72
C LYS A 119 -11.28 -7.04 -3.18
N ILE A 120 -11.12 -8.36 -3.23
CA ILE A 120 -12.07 -9.30 -2.66
C ILE A 120 -11.35 -10.33 -1.80
N LEU A 121 -12.04 -10.83 -0.77
CA LEU A 121 -11.51 -11.85 0.11
C LEU A 121 -11.86 -13.24 -0.44
N LEU A 122 -10.88 -14.12 -0.55
CA LEU A 122 -11.08 -15.54 -0.83
C LEU A 122 -10.86 -16.30 0.46
N VAL A 123 -11.77 -17.23 0.80
CA VAL A 123 -11.72 -17.99 2.02
C VAL A 123 -11.79 -19.49 1.71
N PHE A 124 -10.70 -20.18 2.01
CA PHE A 124 -10.62 -21.64 1.88
C PHE A 124 -10.77 -22.26 3.27
N GLN A 125 -11.96 -22.77 3.54
CA GLN A 125 -12.30 -23.34 4.83
C GLN A 125 -11.61 -24.69 5.03
N GLY A 126 -11.15 -24.95 6.27
CA GLY A 126 -10.44 -26.18 6.59
C GLY A 126 -9.03 -26.30 6.02
N ARG A 127 -8.52 -25.25 5.40
CA ARG A 127 -7.16 -25.21 4.81
C ARG A 127 -6.27 -24.27 5.61
N ARG A 128 -5.03 -24.68 5.88
CA ARG A 128 -4.00 -23.82 6.49
C ARG A 128 -3.10 -23.18 5.44
N GLN A 129 -2.88 -23.92 4.37
CA GLN A 129 -2.01 -23.53 3.26
C GLN A 129 -2.48 -24.22 1.97
N ILE A 130 -2.29 -23.57 0.85
CA ILE A 130 -2.52 -24.13 -0.49
C ILE A 130 -1.28 -23.84 -1.30
N ALA A 131 -0.70 -24.87 -1.91
CA ALA A 131 0.50 -24.72 -2.74
C ALA A 131 0.25 -23.74 -3.88
N GLY A 132 1.16 -22.80 -4.08
CA GLY A 132 1.08 -21.78 -5.12
C GLY A 132 0.20 -20.59 -4.80
N ILE A 133 -0.57 -20.59 -3.69
CA ILE A 133 -1.30 -19.42 -3.22
C ILE A 133 -0.45 -18.66 -2.21
N GLU A 134 0.31 -17.68 -2.70
CA GLU A 134 1.21 -16.82 -1.93
C GLU A 134 1.13 -15.37 -2.43
N PRO A 135 1.57 -14.40 -1.63
CA PRO A 135 1.58 -13.01 -2.07
C PRO A 135 2.32 -12.85 -3.39
N GLY A 136 1.66 -12.24 -4.37
CA GLY A 136 2.19 -12.07 -5.72
C GLY A 136 1.70 -13.10 -6.73
N ALA A 137 1.17 -14.25 -6.30
CA ALA A 137 0.60 -15.26 -7.21
C ALA A 137 -0.59 -14.69 -7.99
N ARG A 138 -0.77 -15.17 -9.22
CA ARG A 138 -1.89 -14.80 -10.08
C ARG A 138 -2.91 -15.93 -10.10
N LEU A 139 -4.17 -15.58 -9.88
CA LEU A 139 -5.27 -16.52 -9.82
C LEU A 139 -6.39 -16.09 -10.75
N VAL A 140 -6.98 -17.06 -11.41
CA VAL A 140 -8.35 -16.97 -11.92
C VAL A 140 -9.23 -17.74 -10.96
N VAL A 141 -10.31 -17.13 -10.50
CA VAL A 141 -11.15 -17.62 -9.42
C VAL A 141 -12.61 -17.59 -9.85
N GLU A 142 -13.33 -18.66 -9.59
CA GLU A 142 -14.77 -18.74 -9.84
C GLU A 142 -15.51 -19.16 -8.58
N GLY A 143 -16.60 -18.45 -8.28
CA GLY A 143 -17.44 -18.77 -7.13
C GLY A 143 -18.57 -17.79 -6.90
N MET A 144 -19.33 -18.06 -5.84
CA MET A 144 -20.42 -17.22 -5.39
C MET A 144 -19.94 -16.16 -4.41
N VAL A 145 -20.27 -14.92 -4.65
CA VAL A 145 -19.96 -13.81 -3.72
C VAL A 145 -20.87 -13.86 -2.51
N GLY A 146 -20.28 -13.94 -1.36
CA GLY A 146 -20.95 -14.01 -0.08
C GLY A 146 -20.35 -13.10 0.97
N ASP A 147 -20.76 -13.27 2.22
CA ASP A 147 -20.21 -12.55 3.40
C ASP A 147 -19.28 -13.42 4.22
N TRP A 148 -18.18 -12.81 4.61
CA TRP A 148 -17.27 -13.38 5.60
C TRP A 148 -16.80 -12.28 6.54
N ALA A 149 -17.23 -12.37 7.80
CA ALA A 149 -16.90 -11.37 8.82
C ALA A 149 -17.22 -9.91 8.39
N ARG A 150 -18.40 -9.69 7.81
CA ARG A 150 -18.89 -8.39 7.30
C ARG A 150 -18.10 -7.84 6.12
N ARG A 151 -17.47 -8.71 5.34
CA ARG A 151 -16.72 -8.35 4.13
C ARG A 151 -17.21 -9.20 2.97
N GLN A 152 -17.22 -8.62 1.77
CA GLN A 152 -17.44 -9.40 0.56
C GLN A 152 -16.34 -10.44 0.41
N ALA A 153 -16.74 -11.68 0.20
CA ALA A 153 -15.83 -12.80 0.08
C ALA A 153 -16.38 -13.89 -0.85
N ILE A 154 -15.51 -14.69 -1.42
CA ILE A 154 -15.87 -15.93 -2.08
C ILE A 154 -15.37 -17.08 -1.20
N LEU A 155 -16.30 -17.93 -0.80
CA LEU A 155 -16.02 -19.07 0.07
C LEU A 155 -15.75 -20.31 -0.76
N ASN A 156 -14.65 -21.01 -0.47
CA ASN A 156 -14.24 -22.23 -1.18
C ASN A 156 -14.34 -22.12 -2.72
N PRO A 157 -13.74 -21.06 -3.31
CA PRO A 157 -13.82 -20.88 -4.74
C PRO A 157 -13.07 -21.99 -5.50
N SER A 158 -13.49 -22.25 -6.73
CA SER A 158 -12.63 -22.90 -7.72
C SER A 158 -11.55 -21.91 -8.14
N TYR A 159 -10.33 -22.35 -8.36
CA TYR A 159 -9.23 -21.49 -8.77
C TYR A 159 -8.28 -22.18 -9.72
N GLU A 160 -7.64 -21.37 -10.55
CA GLU A 160 -6.56 -21.73 -11.45
C GLU A 160 -5.35 -20.84 -11.15
N LEU A 161 -4.18 -21.46 -10.96
CA LEU A 161 -2.92 -20.73 -10.85
C LEU A 161 -2.44 -20.35 -12.25
N VAL A 162 -2.30 -19.06 -12.49
CA VAL A 162 -1.74 -18.55 -13.74
C VAL A 162 -0.23 -18.34 -13.53
N GLN A 163 0.56 -19.23 -14.12
CA GLN A 163 2.00 -19.04 -14.12
C GLN A 163 2.34 -17.85 -15.01
N ALA A 164 3.18 -16.95 -14.50
CA ALA A 164 3.81 -15.96 -15.37
C ALA A 164 4.57 -16.76 -16.44
N ALA A 165 4.32 -16.46 -17.72
CA ALA A 165 5.17 -16.99 -18.78
C ALA A 165 6.61 -16.68 -18.37
N SER A 166 7.38 -17.74 -18.10
CA SER A 166 8.79 -17.63 -17.75
C SER A 166 9.43 -16.88 -18.92
N GLN A 167 9.97 -15.70 -18.66
CA GLN A 167 10.88 -15.08 -19.62
C GLN A 167 12.00 -16.09 -19.82
N PRO A 168 12.33 -16.49 -21.06
CA PRO A 168 13.49 -17.34 -21.28
C PRO A 168 14.67 -16.61 -20.64
N SER A 169 15.30 -17.26 -19.67
CA SER A 169 16.56 -16.81 -19.10
C SER A 169 17.51 -16.61 -20.28
N ALA A 170 17.92 -15.38 -20.53
CA ALA A 170 19.05 -15.11 -21.41
C ALA A 170 20.25 -15.83 -20.77
N GLU A 171 20.63 -16.94 -21.36
CA GLU A 171 21.90 -17.56 -21.01
C GLU A 171 23.01 -16.58 -21.40
N PRO A 172 23.93 -16.25 -20.49
CA PRO A 172 25.13 -15.52 -20.88
C PRO A 172 26.06 -16.47 -21.64
N GLU A 173 26.32 -16.16 -22.93
CA GLU A 173 27.51 -16.68 -23.65
C GLU A 173 28.78 -16.14 -23.04
#